data_3e239089d225316578b8495da9b7b9d8
#
_entry.id   3e239089d225316578b8495da9b7b9d8
#
_cell.length_a   1.000
_cell.length_b   1.000
_cell.length_c   1.000
_cell.angle_alpha   90.00
_cell.angle_beta   90.00
_cell.angle_gamma   90.00
#
_symmetry.space_group_name_H-M   'P 1'
#
loop_
_entity.id
_entity.type
_entity.pdbx_description
1 polymer ?
#
loop_
_entity_poly.entity_id
_entity_poly.type
_entity_poly.pdbx_seq_one_letter_code
_entity_poly.pdbx_strand_id
1 'polypeptide(L)'
;MKRISTGSPFEATMGYSRAVVKGGWCFVSGVTGYDYKTMVMPEKALDQAQNCLSTIADVLKSAGFGMQDIVRVQYTLIDREDVEAILPALATAFGDIRPAATMVIAGLIRPEMRVEIEVTAFKG
;
A
#
# COMPACT_ATOMS: atom_id res chain seq x y z
N MET A 1 2.29 -20.65 -6.27
CA MET A 1 2.52 -19.23 -5.94
C MET A 1 2.14 -18.37 -7.15
N LYS A 2 1.38 -17.33 -6.91
CA LYS A 2 0.93 -16.41 -7.95
C LYS A 2 1.50 -15.03 -7.71
N ARG A 3 1.98 -14.35 -8.77
CA ARG A 3 2.54 -13.00 -8.69
C ARG A 3 1.62 -12.02 -9.41
N ILE A 4 1.43 -10.84 -8.79
CA ILE A 4 0.59 -9.77 -9.33
C ILE A 4 1.50 -8.59 -9.69
N SER A 5 1.23 -7.94 -10.81
CA SER A 5 1.98 -6.77 -11.26
C SER A 5 1.04 -5.60 -11.53
N THR A 6 1.51 -4.37 -11.24
CA THR A 6 0.86 -3.13 -11.67
C THR A 6 1.47 -2.58 -12.96
N GLY A 7 2.53 -3.23 -13.46
CA GLY A 7 3.30 -2.71 -14.59
C GLY A 7 4.25 -1.59 -14.21
N SER A 8 4.45 -1.31 -12.92
CA SER A 8 5.38 -0.29 -12.47
C SER A 8 6.82 -0.64 -12.88
N PRO A 9 7.60 0.33 -13.40
CA PRO A 9 8.99 0.09 -13.76
C PRO A 9 9.86 -0.32 -12.57
N PHE A 10 9.47 0.04 -11.35
CA PHE A 10 10.21 -0.35 -10.15
C PHE A 10 10.26 -1.86 -9.97
N GLU A 11 9.21 -2.58 -10.34
CA GLU A 11 9.11 -4.03 -10.13
C GLU A 11 10.24 -4.77 -10.84
N ALA A 12 10.41 -4.51 -12.13
CA ALA A 12 11.46 -5.16 -12.93
C ALA A 12 12.86 -4.70 -12.50
N THR A 13 13.04 -3.40 -12.29
CA THR A 13 14.33 -2.83 -11.94
C THR A 13 14.84 -3.30 -10.60
N MET A 14 13.97 -3.44 -9.62
CA MET A 14 14.32 -3.81 -8.25
C MET A 14 14.10 -5.29 -7.95
N GLY A 15 13.55 -6.05 -8.89
CA GLY A 15 13.41 -7.49 -8.74
C GLY A 15 12.31 -7.94 -7.78
N TYR A 16 11.14 -7.29 -7.81
CA TYR A 16 10.04 -7.70 -6.95
C TYR A 16 8.72 -7.73 -7.73
N SER A 17 7.72 -8.36 -7.13
CA SER A 17 6.34 -8.35 -7.61
C SER A 17 5.51 -7.40 -6.77
N ARG A 18 4.46 -6.82 -7.34
CA ARG A 18 3.54 -5.97 -6.58
C ARG A 18 2.88 -6.74 -5.45
N ALA A 19 2.52 -7.98 -5.69
CA ALA A 19 1.98 -8.87 -4.66
C ALA A 19 2.32 -10.31 -4.99
N VAL A 20 2.34 -11.14 -3.95
CA VAL A 20 2.55 -12.58 -4.05
C VAL A 20 1.43 -13.27 -3.29
N VAL A 21 0.76 -14.21 -3.96
CA VAL A 21 -0.25 -15.07 -3.34
C VAL A 21 0.36 -16.44 -3.14
N LYS A 22 0.29 -16.94 -1.91
CA LYS A 22 0.75 -18.29 -1.59
C LYS A 22 -0.18 -18.90 -0.54
N GLY A 23 -0.83 -20.02 -0.90
CA GLY A 23 -1.87 -20.58 -0.05
C GLY A 23 -2.99 -19.59 0.18
N GLY A 24 -3.40 -19.40 1.42
CA GLY A 24 -4.39 -18.41 1.81
C GLY A 24 -3.84 -17.01 2.04
N TRP A 25 -2.56 -16.76 1.76
CA TRP A 25 -1.89 -15.50 2.06
C TRP A 25 -1.69 -14.65 0.81
N CYS A 26 -1.86 -13.34 0.96
CA CYS A 26 -1.48 -12.37 -0.05
C CYS A 26 -0.56 -11.34 0.61
N PHE A 27 0.65 -11.23 0.09
CA PHE A 27 1.66 -10.26 0.56
C PHE A 27 1.75 -9.16 -0.48
N VAL A 28 1.35 -7.95 -0.10
CA VAL A 28 1.42 -6.79 -0.99
C VAL A 28 2.66 -5.97 -0.63
N SER A 29 3.53 -5.79 -1.60
CA SER A 29 4.74 -4.98 -1.45
C SER A 29 4.38 -3.53 -1.12
N GLY A 30 5.32 -2.79 -0.56
CA GLY A 30 5.13 -1.38 -0.26
C GLY A 30 4.60 -0.60 -1.45
N VAL A 31 3.47 0.09 -1.26
CA VAL A 31 2.80 0.89 -2.29
C VAL A 31 2.99 2.34 -1.93
N THR A 32 3.51 3.13 -2.86
CA THR A 32 3.62 4.58 -2.72
C THR A 32 2.49 5.27 -3.49
N GLY A 33 2.39 6.58 -3.38
CA GLY A 33 1.23 7.34 -3.83
C GLY A 33 1.13 7.60 -5.33
N TYR A 34 1.93 6.93 -6.15
CA TYR A 34 1.81 7.07 -7.60
C TYR A 34 0.46 6.56 -8.10
N ASP A 35 -0.07 7.22 -9.12
CA ASP A 35 -0.94 6.55 -10.05
C ASP A 35 -0.04 5.67 -10.91
N TYR A 36 -0.10 4.35 -10.72
CA TYR A 36 0.85 3.44 -11.38
C TYR A 36 0.60 3.28 -12.88
N LYS A 37 -0.49 3.82 -13.41
CA LYS A 37 -0.75 3.83 -14.86
C LYS A 37 0.00 4.97 -15.54
N THR A 38 0.09 6.12 -14.89
CA THR A 38 0.69 7.34 -15.43
C THR A 38 2.02 7.70 -14.78
N MET A 39 2.33 7.08 -13.63
CA MET A 39 3.48 7.41 -12.77
C MET A 39 3.47 8.86 -12.29
N VAL A 40 2.29 9.44 -12.12
CA VAL A 40 2.11 10.77 -11.53
C VAL A 40 1.96 10.64 -10.02
N MET A 41 2.71 11.46 -9.28
CA MET A 41 2.68 11.50 -7.82
C MET A 41 2.00 12.79 -7.35
N PRO A 42 0.90 12.69 -6.59
CA PRO A 42 0.33 13.88 -5.94
C PRO A 42 1.31 14.46 -4.90
N GLU A 43 1.23 15.76 -4.68
CA GLU A 43 2.12 16.42 -3.71
C GLU A 43 1.69 16.20 -2.26
N LYS A 44 0.36 16.15 -2.01
CA LYS A 44 -0.16 16.07 -0.64
C LYS A 44 -0.11 14.65 -0.10
N ALA A 45 0.28 14.52 1.17
CA ALA A 45 0.35 13.22 1.83
C ALA A 45 -1.01 12.51 1.83
N LEU A 46 -2.12 13.22 2.04
CA LEU A 46 -3.45 12.62 2.02
C LEU A 46 -3.77 12.01 0.65
N ASP A 47 -3.49 12.74 -0.43
CA ASP A 47 -3.74 12.24 -1.77
C ASP A 47 -2.87 11.04 -2.10
N GLN A 48 -1.61 11.06 -1.65
CA GLN A 48 -0.72 9.91 -1.78
C GLN A 48 -1.26 8.69 -1.02
N ALA A 49 -1.72 8.88 0.20
CA ALA A 49 -2.29 7.80 1.00
C ALA A 49 -3.54 7.21 0.34
N GLN A 50 -4.42 8.06 -0.20
CA GLN A 50 -5.61 7.60 -0.92
C GLN A 50 -5.23 6.78 -2.15
N ASN A 51 -4.22 7.20 -2.91
CA ASN A 51 -3.72 6.44 -4.05
C ASN A 51 -3.13 5.09 -3.61
N CYS A 52 -2.37 5.06 -2.51
CA CYS A 52 -1.86 3.81 -1.95
C CYS A 52 -2.98 2.82 -1.67
N LEU A 53 -4.02 3.28 -0.99
CA LEU A 53 -5.14 2.43 -0.58
C LEU A 53 -5.96 1.96 -1.78
N SER A 54 -6.16 2.83 -2.76
CA SER A 54 -6.84 2.48 -4.01
C SER A 54 -6.07 1.40 -4.77
N THR A 55 -4.76 1.55 -4.90
CA THR A 55 -3.90 0.56 -5.54
C THR A 55 -3.94 -0.77 -4.80
N ILE A 56 -3.85 -0.74 -3.47
CA ILE A 56 -3.92 -1.95 -2.64
C ILE A 56 -5.26 -2.67 -2.85
N ALA A 57 -6.37 -1.94 -2.87
CA ALA A 57 -7.69 -2.53 -3.10
C ALA A 57 -7.76 -3.23 -4.45
N ASP A 58 -7.25 -2.60 -5.51
CA ASP A 58 -7.23 -3.17 -6.86
C ASP A 58 -6.34 -4.41 -6.94
N VAL A 59 -5.17 -4.36 -6.31
CA VAL A 59 -4.23 -5.48 -6.28
C VAL A 59 -4.83 -6.68 -5.56
N LEU A 60 -5.42 -6.45 -4.39
CA LEU A 60 -6.09 -7.51 -3.63
C LEU A 60 -7.22 -8.14 -4.44
N LYS A 61 -8.03 -7.31 -5.08
CA LYS A 61 -9.12 -7.81 -5.94
C LYS A 61 -8.59 -8.70 -7.06
N SER A 62 -7.52 -8.28 -7.73
CA SER A 62 -6.86 -9.09 -8.77
C SER A 62 -6.35 -10.42 -8.23
N ALA A 63 -5.98 -10.44 -6.96
CA ALA A 63 -5.45 -11.64 -6.30
C ALA A 63 -6.55 -12.57 -5.74
N GLY A 64 -7.81 -12.16 -5.81
CA GLY A 64 -8.93 -12.91 -5.23
C GLY A 64 -9.17 -12.62 -3.75
N PHE A 65 -8.67 -11.50 -3.27
CA PHE A 65 -8.83 -11.03 -1.89
C PHE A 65 -9.60 -9.71 -1.87
N GLY A 66 -9.97 -9.26 -0.67
CA GLY A 66 -10.54 -7.93 -0.47
C GLY A 66 -9.89 -7.24 0.71
N MET A 67 -10.22 -5.97 0.90
CA MET A 67 -9.70 -5.18 2.01
C MET A 67 -10.01 -5.82 3.38
N GLN A 68 -11.17 -6.48 3.49
CA GLN A 68 -11.60 -7.15 4.73
C GLN A 68 -10.70 -8.34 5.11
N ASP A 69 -9.88 -8.83 4.18
CA ASP A 69 -8.96 -9.93 4.43
C ASP A 69 -7.61 -9.46 4.99
N ILE A 70 -7.39 -8.15 5.06
CA ILE A 70 -6.14 -7.59 5.57
C ILE A 70 -6.03 -7.87 7.06
N VAL A 71 -4.93 -8.51 7.47
CA VAL A 71 -4.65 -8.83 8.87
C VAL A 71 -3.54 -7.97 9.44
N ARG A 72 -2.70 -7.39 8.59
CA ARG A 72 -1.61 -6.52 9.00
C ARG A 72 -1.38 -5.41 7.98
N VAL A 73 -1.12 -4.21 8.48
CA VAL A 73 -0.72 -3.06 7.66
C VAL A 73 0.48 -2.38 8.31
N GLN A 74 1.44 -1.97 7.49
CA GLN A 74 2.55 -1.12 7.92
C GLN A 74 2.54 0.15 7.10
N TYR A 75 2.65 1.28 7.81
CA TYR A 75 2.78 2.60 7.22
C TYR A 75 4.20 3.12 7.45
N THR A 76 4.80 3.67 6.41
CA THR A 76 6.06 4.42 6.52
C THR A 76 5.80 5.83 6.03
N LEU A 77 6.08 6.81 6.87
CA LEU A 77 5.98 8.24 6.53
C LEU A 77 7.34 8.88 6.72
N ILE A 78 7.67 9.84 5.87
CA ILE A 78 8.95 10.56 6.01
C ILE A 78 8.87 11.70 7.03
N ASP A 79 7.67 12.19 7.34
CA ASP A 79 7.49 13.33 8.24
C ASP A 79 6.34 13.05 9.23
N ARG A 80 6.60 13.27 10.52
CA ARG A 80 5.58 13.13 11.57
C ARG A 80 4.37 14.04 11.35
N GLU A 81 4.59 15.20 10.74
CA GLU A 81 3.51 16.14 10.46
C GLU A 81 2.48 15.58 9.50
N ASP A 82 2.85 14.61 8.67
CA ASP A 82 1.94 13.99 7.72
C ASP A 82 1.00 12.95 8.36
N VAL A 83 1.27 12.53 9.61
CA VAL A 83 0.45 11.52 10.29
C VAL A 83 -1.01 11.97 10.37
N GLU A 84 -1.27 13.16 10.91
CA GLU A 84 -2.64 13.64 11.04
C GLU A 84 -3.31 13.85 9.68
N ALA A 85 -2.54 14.28 8.68
CA ALA A 85 -3.07 14.53 7.35
C ALA A 85 -3.66 13.28 6.70
N ILE A 86 -3.10 12.10 6.98
CA ILE A 86 -3.57 10.85 6.35
C ILE A 86 -4.62 10.10 7.17
N LEU A 87 -4.87 10.50 8.43
CA LEU A 87 -5.83 9.80 9.30
C LEU A 87 -7.21 9.64 8.69
N PRO A 88 -7.80 10.65 8.00
CA PRO A 88 -9.10 10.45 7.38
C PRO A 88 -9.15 9.30 6.38
N ALA A 89 -8.09 9.14 5.57
CA ALA A 89 -8.00 8.04 4.62
C ALA A 89 -7.92 6.68 5.34
N LEU A 90 -7.13 6.61 6.43
CA LEU A 90 -6.99 5.39 7.20
C LEU A 90 -8.29 5.00 7.91
N ALA A 91 -8.99 5.99 8.47
CA ALA A 91 -10.27 5.75 9.13
C ALA A 91 -11.31 5.22 8.14
N THR A 92 -11.36 5.78 6.93
CA THR A 92 -12.28 5.31 5.89
C THR A 92 -11.95 3.88 5.45
N ALA A 93 -10.67 3.58 5.25
CA ALA A 93 -10.26 2.25 4.75
C ALA A 93 -10.35 1.16 5.83
N PHE A 94 -9.96 1.47 7.06
CA PHE A 94 -9.70 0.46 8.09
C PHE A 94 -10.57 0.59 9.35
N GLY A 95 -11.48 1.56 9.39
CA GLY A 95 -12.28 1.80 10.59
C GLY A 95 -13.07 0.58 11.08
N ASP A 96 -13.55 -0.24 10.16
CA ASP A 96 -14.30 -1.47 10.49
C ASP A 96 -13.41 -2.71 10.50
N ILE A 97 -12.37 -2.74 9.68
CA ILE A 97 -11.48 -3.91 9.52
C ILE A 97 -10.54 -4.03 10.71
N ARG A 98 -9.92 -2.94 11.08
CA ARG A 98 -9.03 -2.80 12.25
C ARG A 98 -7.91 -3.85 12.29
N PRO A 99 -7.07 -3.91 11.25
CA PRO A 99 -5.95 -4.86 11.22
C PRO A 99 -4.89 -4.49 12.25
N ALA A 100 -4.00 -5.43 12.54
CA ALA A 100 -2.79 -5.10 13.28
C ALA A 100 -1.98 -4.09 12.47
N ALA A 101 -1.50 -3.03 13.10
CA ALA A 101 -0.84 -1.93 12.41
C ALA A 101 0.43 -1.47 13.11
N THR A 102 1.40 -1.07 12.31
CA THR A 102 2.61 -0.39 12.78
C THR A 102 2.84 0.82 11.88
N MET A 103 3.18 1.96 12.48
CA MET A 103 3.54 3.17 11.74
C MET A 103 4.94 3.58 12.14
N VAL A 104 5.80 3.81 11.14
CA VAL A 104 7.17 4.24 11.35
C VAL A 104 7.45 5.53 10.59
N ILE A 105 8.37 6.33 11.12
CA ILE A 105 8.93 7.49 10.45
C ILE A 105 10.30 7.09 9.92
N ALA A 106 10.47 7.14 8.61
CA ALA A 106 11.73 6.74 7.96
C ALA A 106 11.83 7.38 6.57
N GLY A 107 13.02 7.37 6.00
CA GLY A 107 13.20 7.80 4.62
C GLY A 107 12.60 6.82 3.63
N LEU A 108 12.19 7.33 2.48
CA LEU A 108 11.74 6.54 1.34
C LEU A 108 12.71 6.74 0.17
N ILE A 109 12.60 5.87 -0.83
CA ILE A 109 13.66 5.79 -1.86
C ILE A 109 13.67 6.96 -2.85
N ARG A 110 12.57 7.74 -2.94
CA ARG A 110 12.53 8.92 -3.81
C ARG A 110 12.02 10.13 -3.05
N PRO A 111 12.51 11.35 -3.40
CA PRO A 111 12.17 12.56 -2.63
C PRO A 111 10.69 12.95 -2.71
N GLU A 112 9.97 12.56 -3.77
CA GLU A 112 8.56 12.86 -3.90
C GLU A 112 7.66 11.95 -3.06
N MET A 113 8.18 10.83 -2.57
CA MET A 113 7.42 9.88 -1.76
C MET A 113 7.25 10.41 -0.34
N ARG A 114 6.02 10.55 0.13
CA ARG A 114 5.70 10.99 1.49
C ARG A 114 5.16 9.86 2.36
N VAL A 115 4.56 8.84 1.75
CA VAL A 115 3.98 7.71 2.47
C VAL A 115 4.13 6.45 1.65
N GLU A 116 4.35 5.34 2.34
CA GLU A 116 4.32 3.99 1.77
C GLU A 116 3.46 3.10 2.65
N ILE A 117 2.60 2.30 2.05
CA ILE A 117 1.71 1.38 2.78
C ILE A 117 1.92 -0.03 2.23
N GLU A 118 2.14 -0.99 3.14
CA GLU A 118 2.21 -2.39 2.78
C GLU A 118 1.25 -3.20 3.62
N VAL A 119 0.65 -4.24 3.05
CA VAL A 119 -0.35 -5.05 3.74
C VAL A 119 -0.07 -6.53 3.55
N THR A 120 -0.55 -7.31 4.52
CA THR A 120 -0.64 -8.76 4.43
C THR A 120 -2.10 -9.13 4.61
N ALA A 121 -2.63 -9.95 3.71
CA ALA A 121 -4.01 -10.43 3.78
C ALA A 121 -4.02 -11.94 3.91
N PHE A 122 -5.03 -12.46 4.59
CA PHE A 122 -5.25 -13.90 4.75
C PHE A 122 -6.71 -14.25 4.50
N LYS A 123 -6.92 -15.32 3.76
CA LYS A 123 -8.25 -15.84 3.43
C LYS A 123 -8.19 -17.35 3.56
N GLY A 124 -8.58 -17.79 4.72
CA GLY A 124 -8.45 -19.20 5.07
C GLY A 124 -9.64 -20.09 4.80
#